data_c8c6da480fe9e19a6a4c28aff4a64424
#
_entry.id   c8c6da480fe9e19a6a4c28aff4a64424
#
_cell.length_a   1.000
_cell.length_b   1.000
_cell.length_c   1.000
_cell.angle_alpha   90.00
_cell.angle_beta   90.00
_cell.angle_gamma   90.00
#
_symmetry.space_group_name_H-M   'P 1'
#
loop_
_entity.id
_entity.type
_entity.pdbx_description
1 polymer ?
#
loop_
_entity_poly.entity_id
_entity_poly.type
_entity_poly.pdbx_seq_one_letter_code
_entity_poly.pdbx_strand_id
1 'polypeptide(L)'
;SDFLHNARVSAGTGALEKAAELGWRPNGITLSLDHKTLLVAEFASRHIHGFAIARDNTLGKDTLAFRLRVPPDGKGSLDGMMVHVDGRLLAGTNLGVQVASPLAAGEPQTPPVVIPIPDDLPRANYVRTSQDGRWLYVAHAKAILRRELDPDFSKKAPPGGR
;
A
#
# COMPACT_ATOMS: atom_id res chain seq x y z
N SER A 1 26.17 17.44 12.62
CA SER A 1 26.92 16.45 11.79
C SER A 1 26.86 15.02 12.36
N ASP A 2 25.93 14.70 13.26
CA ASP A 2 25.92 13.39 13.98
C ASP A 2 24.77 12.45 13.59
N PHE A 3 24.06 12.75 12.50
CA PHE A 3 22.94 11.90 12.06
C PHE A 3 23.37 10.57 11.42
N LEU A 4 24.62 10.44 11.00
CA LEU A 4 25.12 9.23 10.32
C LEU A 4 25.86 8.24 11.24
N HIS A 5 26.11 8.59 12.49
CA HIS A 5 26.89 7.73 13.40
C HIS A 5 26.06 6.76 14.24
N ASN A 6 24.73 6.87 14.25
CA ASN A 6 23.86 6.01 15.04
C ASN A 6 23.01 5.00 14.25
N ALA A 7 23.17 4.90 12.97
CA ALA A 7 22.68 3.75 12.20
C ALA A 7 23.62 2.55 12.46
N ARG A 8 23.70 2.07 13.69
CA ARG A 8 24.14 0.70 13.95
C ARG A 8 23.03 -0.20 13.44
N VAL A 9 23.11 -0.58 12.18
CA VAL A 9 22.50 -1.82 11.73
C VAL A 9 23.28 -2.92 12.47
N SER A 10 22.81 -3.27 13.64
CA SER A 10 23.22 -4.50 14.32
C SER A 10 22.48 -5.63 13.62
N ALA A 11 22.81 -5.81 12.36
CA ALA A 11 22.35 -6.93 11.60
C ALA A 11 23.27 -8.09 11.94
N GLY A 12 22.78 -9.17 12.44
CA GLY A 12 23.53 -10.39 12.66
C GLY A 12 24.59 -10.64 11.58
N THR A 13 24.45 -11.62 10.71
CA THR A 13 25.39 -11.90 9.62
C THR A 13 25.35 -10.87 8.47
N GLY A 14 24.36 -9.99 8.44
CA GLY A 14 24.10 -9.05 7.32
C GLY A 14 23.61 -9.72 6.02
N ALA A 15 23.43 -11.02 6.01
CA ALA A 15 22.90 -11.76 4.87
C ALA A 15 21.36 -11.61 4.79
N LEU A 16 20.84 -11.50 3.56
CA LEU A 16 19.39 -11.57 3.33
C LEU A 16 18.96 -13.04 3.23
N GLU A 17 17.90 -13.37 3.91
CA GLU A 17 17.26 -14.68 3.88
C GLU A 17 15.96 -14.62 3.07
N LYS A 18 15.60 -15.73 2.42
CA LYS A 18 14.29 -15.88 1.79
C LYS A 18 13.24 -16.11 2.87
N ALA A 19 12.38 -15.10 3.12
CA ALA A 19 11.32 -15.18 4.12
C ALA A 19 10.07 -15.92 3.63
N ALA A 20 9.79 -15.90 2.31
CA ALA A 20 8.67 -16.61 1.68
C ALA A 20 8.98 -16.93 0.21
N GLU A 21 8.37 -17.98 -0.31
CA GLU A 21 8.32 -18.29 -1.74
C GLU A 21 6.94 -17.88 -2.25
N LEU A 22 6.89 -17.13 -3.35
CA LEU A 22 5.64 -16.61 -3.91
C LEU A 22 5.42 -17.18 -5.31
N GLY A 23 4.20 -17.61 -5.62
CA GLY A 23 3.80 -18.03 -6.96
C GLY A 23 3.47 -16.87 -7.90
N TRP A 24 3.69 -15.62 -7.47
CA TRP A 24 3.37 -14.39 -8.17
C TRP A 24 4.49 -13.34 -7.98
N ARG A 25 4.45 -12.26 -8.78
CA ARG A 25 5.48 -11.22 -8.77
C ARG A 25 5.17 -10.14 -7.72
N PRO A 26 5.98 -10.02 -6.65
CA PRO A 26 5.81 -8.94 -5.67
C PRO A 26 6.29 -7.60 -6.22
N ASN A 27 5.69 -6.50 -5.72
CA ASN A 27 6.14 -5.14 -5.94
C ASN A 27 6.06 -4.33 -4.64
N GLY A 28 5.05 -3.50 -4.43
CA GLY A 28 4.92 -2.69 -3.22
C GLY A 28 4.87 -3.53 -1.95
N ILE A 29 5.52 -3.06 -0.90
CA ILE A 29 5.58 -3.71 0.41
C ILE A 29 5.41 -2.67 1.52
N THR A 30 4.62 -3.00 2.53
CA THR A 30 4.42 -2.16 3.72
C THR A 30 3.96 -3.01 4.90
N LEU A 31 3.90 -2.43 6.09
CA LEU A 31 3.34 -3.06 7.28
C LEU A 31 1.92 -2.56 7.54
N SER A 32 1.09 -3.39 8.17
CA SER A 32 -0.15 -2.95 8.80
C SER A 32 0.14 -1.92 9.90
N LEU A 33 -0.89 -1.16 10.32
CA LEU A 33 -0.74 -0.10 11.31
C LEU A 33 -0.20 -0.62 12.66
N ASP A 34 -0.59 -1.84 13.05
CA ASP A 34 -0.11 -2.51 14.27
C ASP A 34 1.21 -3.27 14.09
N HIS A 35 1.80 -3.20 12.90
CA HIS A 35 3.04 -3.87 12.50
C HIS A 35 3.02 -5.41 12.62
N LYS A 36 1.84 -6.03 12.69
CA LYS A 36 1.70 -7.49 12.83
C LYS A 36 1.45 -8.21 11.51
N THR A 37 1.25 -7.46 10.42
CA THR A 37 1.03 -8.03 9.09
C THR A 37 1.94 -7.35 8.08
N LEU A 38 2.69 -8.13 7.33
CA LEU A 38 3.39 -7.66 6.15
C LEU A 38 2.40 -7.68 4.98
N LEU A 39 2.22 -6.53 4.32
CA LEU A 39 1.36 -6.36 3.15
C LEU A 39 2.24 -6.29 1.91
N VAL A 40 1.91 -7.09 0.89
CA VAL A 40 2.68 -7.18 -0.36
C VAL A 40 1.73 -7.10 -1.56
N ALA A 41 2.05 -6.20 -2.49
CA ALA A 41 1.29 -6.05 -3.74
C ALA A 41 1.70 -7.10 -4.76
N GLU A 42 0.72 -7.76 -5.39
CA GLU A 42 0.90 -8.57 -6.58
C GLU A 42 0.88 -7.67 -7.82
N PHE A 43 2.03 -7.55 -8.51
CA PHE A 43 2.29 -6.51 -9.52
C PHE A 43 1.24 -6.39 -10.62
N ALA A 44 0.92 -7.46 -11.32
CA ALA A 44 0.05 -7.45 -12.50
C ALA A 44 -1.41 -7.79 -12.16
N SER A 45 -1.83 -7.56 -10.93
CA SER A 45 -3.15 -7.91 -10.45
C SER A 45 -3.85 -6.74 -9.75
N ARG A 46 -4.84 -7.05 -8.94
CA ARG A 46 -5.56 -6.15 -8.04
C ARG A 46 -5.46 -6.57 -6.58
N HIS A 47 -4.59 -7.52 -6.28
CA HIS A 47 -4.53 -8.17 -4.97
C HIS A 47 -3.38 -7.61 -4.13
N ILE A 48 -3.69 -7.36 -2.88
CA ILE A 48 -2.68 -7.13 -1.84
C ILE A 48 -2.78 -8.31 -0.89
N HIS A 49 -1.67 -8.99 -0.73
CA HIS A 49 -1.52 -10.16 0.14
C HIS A 49 -1.05 -9.73 1.52
N GLY A 50 -1.47 -10.46 2.53
CA GLY A 50 -1.09 -10.26 3.92
C GLY A 50 -0.43 -11.50 4.50
N PHE A 51 0.68 -11.29 5.18
CA PHE A 51 1.41 -12.33 5.90
C PHE A 51 1.50 -11.93 7.37
N ALA A 52 0.88 -12.69 8.25
CA ALA A 52 1.03 -12.46 9.69
C ALA A 52 2.50 -12.61 10.09
N ILE A 53 2.99 -11.68 10.91
CA ILE A 53 4.36 -11.71 11.42
C ILE A 53 4.34 -12.35 12.80
N ALA A 54 4.99 -13.49 12.97
CA ALA A 54 5.14 -14.16 14.25
C ALA A 54 6.16 -13.45 15.16
N ARG A 55 6.22 -13.82 16.43
CA ARG A 55 7.16 -13.21 17.40
C ARG A 55 8.63 -13.41 17.05
N ASP A 56 8.95 -14.49 16.34
CA ASP A 56 10.28 -14.81 15.84
C ASP A 56 10.55 -14.19 14.43
N ASN A 57 9.67 -13.31 13.98
CA ASN A 57 9.69 -12.66 12.65
C ASN A 57 9.46 -13.59 11.47
N THR A 58 9.06 -14.84 11.66
CA THR A 58 8.63 -15.71 10.56
C THR A 58 7.30 -15.24 10.00
N LEU A 59 7.10 -15.45 8.69
CA LEU A 59 5.87 -15.08 7.99
C LEU A 59 4.87 -16.24 8.01
N GLY A 60 3.64 -15.93 8.34
CA GLY A 60 2.52 -16.84 8.26
C GLY A 60 2.07 -17.12 6.82
N LYS A 61 0.96 -17.84 6.69
CA LYS A 61 0.38 -18.19 5.39
C LYS A 61 -0.07 -16.93 4.64
N ASP A 62 0.10 -16.95 3.31
CA ASP A 62 -0.46 -15.97 2.38
C ASP A 62 -1.99 -15.89 2.50
N THR A 63 -2.51 -14.68 2.69
CA THR A 63 -3.93 -14.38 2.77
C THR A 63 -4.24 -13.13 1.93
N LEU A 64 -5.41 -13.09 1.31
CA LEU A 64 -5.85 -11.90 0.61
C LEU A 64 -6.29 -10.83 1.61
N ALA A 65 -5.57 -9.70 1.66
CA ALA A 65 -5.82 -8.59 2.59
C ALA A 65 -6.67 -7.47 1.97
N PHE A 66 -6.47 -7.16 0.67
CA PHE A 66 -7.22 -6.12 -0.04
C PHE A 66 -7.41 -6.50 -1.52
N ARG A 67 -8.51 -6.00 -2.09
CA ARG A 67 -8.75 -5.99 -3.54
C ARG A 67 -8.86 -4.55 -4.02
N LEU A 68 -8.11 -4.22 -5.07
CA LEU A 68 -8.18 -2.93 -5.72
C LEU A 68 -9.00 -2.99 -7.00
N ARG A 69 -9.31 -1.83 -7.56
CA ARG A 69 -9.94 -1.73 -8.88
C ARG A 69 -8.90 -1.95 -9.98
N VAL A 70 -9.33 -2.47 -11.11
CA VAL A 70 -8.53 -2.55 -12.34
C VAL A 70 -9.25 -1.81 -13.46
N PRO A 71 -8.53 -1.32 -14.49
CA PRO A 71 -9.16 -0.77 -15.69
C PRO A 71 -10.08 -1.79 -16.37
N PRO A 72 -10.96 -1.36 -17.29
CA PRO A 72 -11.88 -2.25 -18.01
C PRO A 72 -11.19 -3.37 -18.79
N ASP A 73 -9.94 -3.18 -19.21
CA ASP A 73 -9.12 -4.20 -19.89
C ASP A 73 -8.58 -5.28 -18.92
N GLY A 74 -8.88 -5.18 -17.65
CA GLY A 74 -8.47 -6.12 -16.61
C GLY A 74 -7.01 -6.07 -16.21
N LYS A 75 -6.20 -5.17 -16.80
CA LYS A 75 -4.76 -5.09 -16.56
C LYS A 75 -4.47 -4.19 -15.37
N GLY A 76 -4.30 -4.79 -14.21
CA GLY A 76 -3.83 -4.11 -13.01
C GLY A 76 -2.35 -3.73 -13.11
N SER A 77 -1.98 -2.67 -12.39
CA SER A 77 -0.58 -2.32 -12.13
C SER A 77 -0.53 -1.77 -10.72
N LEU A 78 0.03 -2.55 -9.81
CA LEU A 78 0.24 -2.18 -8.43
C LEU A 78 1.70 -1.85 -8.21
N ASP A 79 1.96 -0.67 -7.66
CA ASP A 79 3.32 -0.20 -7.41
C ASP A 79 3.53 0.06 -5.89
N GLY A 80 4.12 1.16 -5.52
CA GLY A 80 4.36 1.47 -4.11
C GLY A 80 3.08 1.74 -3.33
N MET A 81 3.06 1.36 -2.06
CA MET A 81 1.91 1.52 -1.18
C MET A 81 2.30 1.89 0.24
N MET A 82 1.32 2.30 1.02
CA MET A 82 1.45 2.57 2.45
C MET A 82 0.13 2.33 3.18
N VAL A 83 0.20 2.15 4.48
CA VAL A 83 -0.97 2.21 5.36
C VAL A 83 -1.06 3.61 5.96
N HIS A 84 -2.22 4.24 5.80
CA HIS A 84 -2.55 5.55 6.38
C HIS A 84 -2.79 5.42 7.89
N VAL A 85 -2.70 6.53 8.63
CA VAL A 85 -2.88 6.57 10.10
C VAL A 85 -4.25 6.06 10.59
N ASP A 86 -5.24 5.97 9.71
CA ASP A 86 -6.57 5.40 10.00
C ASP A 86 -6.71 3.91 9.64
N GLY A 87 -5.64 3.26 9.22
CA GLY A 87 -5.59 1.84 8.87
C GLY A 87 -5.95 1.51 7.42
N ARG A 88 -6.37 2.49 6.60
CA ARG A 88 -6.64 2.26 5.18
C ARG A 88 -5.35 2.14 4.38
N LEU A 89 -5.38 1.31 3.35
CA LEU A 89 -4.27 1.17 2.39
C LEU A 89 -4.38 2.25 1.31
N LEU A 90 -3.28 2.95 1.03
CA LEU A 90 -3.08 3.79 -0.13
C LEU A 90 -2.11 3.09 -1.07
N ALA A 91 -2.50 2.88 -2.33
CA ALA A 91 -1.66 2.21 -3.32
C ALA A 91 -1.59 3.00 -4.62
N GLY A 92 -0.39 3.11 -5.17
CA GLY A 92 -0.15 3.64 -6.50
C GLY A 92 -0.57 2.63 -7.57
N THR A 93 -1.39 3.05 -8.51
CA THR A 93 -1.93 2.18 -9.57
C THR A 93 -2.03 2.93 -10.91
N ASN A 94 -2.34 2.20 -11.97
CA ASN A 94 -2.64 2.79 -13.28
C ASN A 94 -4.02 3.47 -13.38
N LEU A 95 -4.82 3.47 -12.31
CA LEU A 95 -6.03 4.29 -12.18
C LEU A 95 -5.79 5.56 -11.35
N GLY A 96 -4.59 5.76 -10.83
CA GLY A 96 -4.26 6.79 -9.87
C GLY A 96 -3.94 6.18 -8.50
N VAL A 97 -4.15 6.94 -7.42
CA VAL A 97 -4.00 6.42 -6.05
C VAL A 97 -5.32 5.80 -5.61
N GLN A 98 -5.28 4.53 -5.24
CA GLN A 98 -6.45 3.86 -4.67
C GLN A 98 -6.37 3.80 -3.15
N VAL A 99 -7.50 4.07 -2.52
CA VAL A 99 -7.68 4.02 -1.07
C VAL A 99 -8.65 2.89 -0.76
N ALA A 100 -8.18 1.88 -0.04
CA ALA A 100 -8.95 0.68 0.28
C ALA A 100 -9.03 0.46 1.79
N SER A 101 -10.20 0.01 2.26
CA SER A 101 -10.37 -0.52 3.61
C SER A 101 -9.92 -1.98 3.67
N PRO A 102 -9.42 -2.47 4.82
CA PRO A 102 -9.11 -3.88 5.02
C PRO A 102 -10.33 -4.77 4.72
N LEU A 103 -10.08 -5.99 4.24
CA LEU A 103 -11.11 -7.01 4.14
C LEU A 103 -11.49 -7.46 5.56
N ALA A 104 -12.74 -7.23 5.95
CA ALA A 104 -13.29 -7.78 7.18
C ALA A 104 -13.80 -9.20 6.92
N ALA A 105 -13.57 -10.11 7.87
CA ALA A 105 -14.04 -11.49 7.75
C ALA A 105 -15.57 -11.52 7.64
N GLY A 106 -16.07 -12.11 6.57
CA GLY A 106 -17.53 -12.26 6.33
C GLY A 106 -18.23 -11.03 5.74
N GLU A 107 -17.53 -9.91 5.58
CA GLU A 107 -18.12 -8.70 5.01
C GLU A 107 -17.68 -8.47 3.55
N PRO A 108 -18.57 -7.98 2.68
CA PRO A 108 -18.15 -7.56 1.35
C PRO A 108 -17.22 -6.35 1.46
N GLN A 109 -16.13 -6.39 0.72
CA GLN A 109 -15.21 -5.24 0.68
C GLN A 109 -15.91 -4.02 0.09
N THR A 110 -15.87 -2.90 0.80
CA THR A 110 -16.22 -1.60 0.22
C THR A 110 -15.29 -1.29 -0.96
N PRO A 111 -15.84 -0.93 -2.13
CA PRO A 111 -15.02 -0.62 -3.29
C PRO A 111 -14.00 0.48 -3.00
N PRO A 112 -12.74 0.33 -3.42
CA PRO A 112 -11.72 1.37 -3.22
C PRO A 112 -12.11 2.70 -3.85
N VAL A 113 -11.79 3.80 -3.18
CA VAL A 113 -11.85 5.15 -3.76
C VAL A 113 -10.64 5.35 -4.64
N VAL A 114 -10.83 5.97 -5.81
CA VAL A 114 -9.74 6.37 -6.70
C VAL A 114 -9.53 7.88 -6.57
N ILE A 115 -8.32 8.28 -6.24
CA ILE A 115 -7.83 9.65 -6.34
C ILE A 115 -7.13 9.75 -7.70
N PRO A 116 -7.72 10.44 -8.68
CA PRO A 116 -7.13 10.53 -10.01
C PRO A 116 -5.82 11.32 -9.96
N ILE A 117 -4.92 10.99 -10.86
CA ILE A 117 -3.73 11.78 -11.19
C ILE A 117 -3.98 12.54 -12.49
N PRO A 118 -3.19 13.57 -12.83
CA PRO A 118 -3.30 14.28 -14.10
C PRO A 118 -3.28 13.32 -15.31
N ASP A 119 -4.07 13.64 -16.35
CA ASP A 119 -4.31 12.76 -17.52
C ASP A 119 -3.05 12.50 -18.35
N ASP A 120 -2.05 13.37 -18.28
CA ASP A 120 -0.76 13.20 -18.95
C ASP A 120 0.17 12.20 -18.24
N LEU A 121 -0.25 11.67 -17.08
CA LEU A 121 0.52 10.71 -16.30
C LEU A 121 -0.14 9.32 -16.36
N PRO A 122 0.57 8.28 -16.82
CA PRO A 122 -0.03 6.96 -17.04
C PRO A 122 -0.35 6.18 -15.76
N ARG A 123 0.23 6.57 -14.61
CA ARG A 123 0.01 5.88 -13.32
C ARG A 123 0.61 6.63 -12.13
N ALA A 124 0.16 6.30 -10.92
CA ALA A 124 0.86 6.61 -9.68
C ALA A 124 1.87 5.50 -9.35
N ASN A 125 3.12 5.84 -9.03
CA ASN A 125 4.13 4.85 -8.65
C ASN A 125 4.19 4.67 -7.12
N TYR A 126 4.66 5.67 -6.39
CA TYR A 126 4.80 5.60 -4.93
C TYR A 126 3.93 6.64 -4.25
N VAL A 127 3.39 6.27 -3.12
CA VAL A 127 2.51 7.12 -2.33
C VAL A 127 3.01 7.23 -0.90
N ARG A 128 2.89 8.44 -0.32
CA ARG A 128 3.14 8.70 1.11
C ARG A 128 2.21 9.81 1.57
N THR A 129 1.89 9.81 2.86
CA THR A 129 1.24 10.95 3.50
C THR A 129 2.24 11.69 4.38
N SER A 130 1.93 12.96 4.68
CA SER A 130 2.58 13.65 5.81
C SER A 130 2.31 12.91 7.11
N GLN A 131 3.09 13.19 8.14
CA GLN A 131 2.97 12.55 9.45
C GLN A 131 1.58 12.75 10.08
N ASP A 132 0.97 13.90 9.86
CA ASP A 132 -0.39 14.24 10.31
C ASP A 132 -1.50 13.68 9.40
N GLY A 133 -1.14 12.98 8.31
CA GLY A 133 -2.07 12.39 7.35
C GLY A 133 -2.80 13.39 6.44
N ARG A 134 -2.49 14.70 6.52
CA ARG A 134 -3.21 15.75 5.78
C ARG A 134 -2.79 15.90 4.33
N TRP A 135 -1.54 15.60 4.02
CA TRP A 135 -1.00 15.73 2.67
C TRP A 135 -0.69 14.39 2.08
N LEU A 136 -1.19 14.14 0.87
CA LEU A 136 -0.80 13.03 0.02
C LEU A 136 0.31 13.48 -0.92
N TYR A 137 1.39 12.72 -0.98
CA TYR A 137 2.47 12.84 -1.96
C TYR A 137 2.49 11.63 -2.86
N VAL A 138 2.63 11.87 -4.16
CA VAL A 138 2.68 10.81 -5.17
C VAL A 138 3.91 11.02 -6.03
N ALA A 139 4.79 10.05 -6.07
CA ALA A 139 5.89 10.04 -7.03
C ALA A 139 5.44 9.40 -8.34
N HIS A 140 5.79 10.04 -9.44
CA HIS A 140 5.59 9.52 -10.78
C HIS A 140 6.76 9.92 -11.68
N ALA A 141 7.42 8.95 -12.29
CA ALA A 141 8.52 9.16 -13.25
C ALA A 141 9.46 10.34 -12.90
N LYS A 142 9.12 11.55 -13.34
CA LYS A 142 9.95 12.77 -13.17
C LYS A 142 9.29 13.83 -12.30
N ALA A 143 8.15 13.53 -11.67
CA ALA A 143 7.38 14.49 -10.90
C ALA A 143 7.03 13.97 -9.50
N ILE A 144 6.90 14.90 -8.56
CA ILE A 144 6.25 14.65 -7.28
C ILE A 144 4.98 15.49 -7.27
N LEU A 145 3.84 14.84 -7.17
CA LEU A 145 2.54 15.45 -7.02
C LEU A 145 2.20 15.55 -5.54
N ARG A 146 1.40 16.55 -5.17
CA ARG A 146 0.84 16.64 -3.82
C ARG A 146 -0.63 17.03 -3.87
N ARG A 147 -1.39 16.57 -2.88
CA ARG A 147 -2.79 16.95 -2.67
C ARG A 147 -3.07 17.02 -1.17
N GLU A 148 -3.79 18.04 -0.75
CA GLU A 148 -4.35 18.09 0.60
C GLU A 148 -5.53 17.09 0.65
N LEU A 149 -5.53 16.25 1.68
CA LEU A 149 -6.62 15.33 1.96
C LEU A 149 -7.64 16.06 2.83
N ASP A 150 -8.94 15.87 2.54
CA ASP A 150 -10.02 16.38 3.37
C ASP A 150 -9.80 15.91 4.82
N PRO A 151 -9.94 16.77 5.84
CA PRO A 151 -9.86 16.36 7.25
C PRO A 151 -10.82 15.22 7.62
N ASP A 152 -11.93 15.10 6.90
CA ASP A 152 -12.86 13.99 7.02
C ASP A 152 -12.54 12.80 6.09
N PHE A 153 -11.41 12.86 5.37
CA PHE A 153 -10.96 11.76 4.51
C PHE A 153 -10.93 10.42 5.27
N SER A 154 -10.54 10.46 6.54
CA SER A 154 -10.54 9.29 7.41
C SER A 154 -11.95 8.84 7.84
N LYS A 155 -12.96 9.73 7.79
CA LYS A 155 -14.32 9.46 8.28
C LYS A 155 -15.32 9.10 7.18
N LYS A 156 -15.02 9.43 5.94
CA LYS A 156 -15.91 9.13 4.80
C LYS A 156 -15.52 7.79 4.19
N ALA A 157 -16.21 6.71 4.62
CA ALA A 157 -16.42 5.60 3.69
C ALA A 157 -17.06 6.18 2.41
N PRO A 158 -16.61 5.79 1.20
CA PRO A 158 -17.24 6.29 -0.02
C PRO A 158 -18.73 5.94 0.01
N PRO A 159 -19.62 6.85 -0.41
CA PRO A 159 -21.02 6.51 -0.57
C PRO A 159 -21.09 5.30 -1.51
N GLY A 160 -21.79 4.27 -1.10
CA GLY A 160 -21.98 3.07 -1.89
C GLY A 160 -22.53 3.47 -3.25
N GLY A 161 -21.68 3.41 -4.27
CA GLY A 161 -22.08 3.59 -5.66
C GLY A 161 -23.00 2.44 -6.03
N ARG A 162 -24.23 2.77 -6.39
CA ARG A 162 -25.20 1.86 -7.01
C ARG A 162 -24.68 1.40 -8.36
#